data_f626c1433a46034c4aef583eb555d15d
#
_entry.id   f626c1433a46034c4aef583eb555d15d
#
_cell.length_a   1.000
_cell.length_b   1.000
_cell.length_c   1.000
_cell.angle_alpha   90.00
_cell.angle_beta   90.00
_cell.angle_gamma   90.00
#
_symmetry.space_group_name_H-M   'P 1'
#
loop_
_entity.id
_entity.type
_entity.pdbx_description
1 polymer ?
#
loop_
_entity_poly.entity_id
_entity_poly.type
_entity_poly.pdbx_seq_one_letter_code
_entity_poly.pdbx_strand_id
1 'polypeptide(L)'
;KIFKKKQILFNEKILNKQNNKKIIIVEGYFDVIKLEQYGFKNCVAPLGTSINHEKLIEITKKGFEIIVCLDGDVAGRNATIRLMNNLLGDENFELGIKFVLLPKNFDPDQLIESKMSDTLSRLIDQPLSIEELIEKYLEKFNKSTDIDSQFKGSKVLKSLLTNISNIDLKKILTKHFDNINSRKVNQKASRNSNTQNLELKFDLKSKFSAALIIFFIENQSQRERVYDLIATAKFDGKFKEIRDLVIKKTLFKSTTIEIYAELDSKGLNFAKNLLF
;
A
#
# COMPACT_ATOMS: atom_id res chain seq x y z
N LYS A 1 -13.17 -17.17 38.18
CA LYS A 1 -12.91 -16.88 36.71
C LYS A 1 -12.66 -15.42 36.58
N ILE A 2 -11.45 -15.04 36.16
CA ILE A 2 -11.10 -13.64 35.94
C ILE A 2 -11.83 -13.18 34.67
N PHE A 3 -12.63 -12.14 34.80
CA PHE A 3 -13.37 -11.52 33.70
C PHE A 3 -12.40 -10.91 32.66
N LYS A 4 -12.34 -11.47 31.47
CA LYS A 4 -11.47 -10.97 30.37
C LYS A 4 -12.25 -9.97 29.50
N LYS A 5 -12.23 -8.69 29.85
CA LYS A 5 -12.90 -7.60 29.11
C LYS A 5 -12.63 -7.63 27.59
N LYS A 6 -11.41 -7.98 27.17
CA LYS A 6 -10.99 -8.02 25.76
C LYS A 6 -11.72 -9.06 24.89
N GLN A 7 -12.47 -9.98 25.51
CA GLN A 7 -13.16 -11.07 24.80
C GLN A 7 -14.68 -10.88 24.71
N ILE A 8 -15.21 -9.79 25.28
CA ILE A 8 -16.66 -9.55 25.32
C ILE A 8 -16.98 -8.34 24.43
N LEU A 9 -18.02 -8.52 23.62
CA LEU A 9 -18.58 -7.44 22.81
C LEU A 9 -19.92 -6.98 23.40
N PHE A 10 -20.17 -5.68 23.32
CA PHE A 10 -21.51 -5.15 23.55
C PHE A 10 -22.45 -5.72 22.50
N ASN A 11 -23.65 -6.09 22.90
CA ASN A 11 -24.67 -6.71 22.05
C ASN A 11 -24.27 -8.12 21.49
N GLU A 12 -23.30 -8.81 22.11
CA GLU A 12 -22.81 -10.11 21.62
C GLU A 12 -23.92 -11.20 21.51
N LYS A 13 -25.07 -11.00 22.18
CA LYS A 13 -26.21 -11.92 22.09
C LYS A 13 -26.73 -12.12 20.67
N ILE A 14 -26.48 -11.20 19.76
CA ILE A 14 -26.88 -11.34 18.35
C ILE A 14 -26.15 -12.51 17.65
N LEU A 15 -24.97 -12.90 18.12
CA LEU A 15 -24.22 -14.06 17.60
C LEU A 15 -24.96 -15.38 17.79
N ASN A 16 -25.96 -15.42 18.68
CA ASN A 16 -26.76 -16.60 18.91
C ASN A 16 -27.98 -16.69 17.98
N LYS A 17 -28.27 -15.66 17.20
CA LYS A 17 -29.37 -15.60 16.24
C LYS A 17 -28.92 -16.14 14.89
N GLN A 18 -29.40 -17.31 14.51
CA GLN A 18 -28.95 -18.01 13.27
C GLN A 18 -29.37 -17.35 11.94
N ASN A 19 -30.26 -16.37 11.95
CA ASN A 19 -30.91 -15.88 10.71
C ASN A 19 -30.13 -14.82 9.93
N ASN A 20 -29.07 -14.25 10.48
CA ASN A 20 -28.22 -13.28 9.78
C ASN A 20 -26.76 -13.49 10.17
N LYS A 21 -25.98 -13.92 9.18
CA LYS A 21 -24.55 -14.22 9.37
C LYS A 21 -23.63 -13.00 9.16
N LYS A 22 -24.19 -11.81 8.98
CA LYS A 22 -23.43 -10.57 8.76
C LYS A 22 -23.44 -9.71 10.03
N ILE A 23 -22.26 -9.31 10.51
CA ILE A 23 -22.07 -8.54 11.75
C ILE A 23 -21.30 -7.27 11.43
N ILE A 24 -21.75 -6.15 11.96
CA ILE A 24 -21.09 -4.86 11.85
C ILE A 24 -20.39 -4.57 13.18
N ILE A 25 -19.09 -4.32 13.14
CA ILE A 25 -18.29 -3.95 14.32
C ILE A 25 -17.95 -2.48 14.25
N VAL A 26 -18.31 -1.73 15.28
CA VAL A 26 -18.04 -0.32 15.46
C VAL A 26 -17.17 -0.06 16.68
N GLU A 27 -16.70 1.18 16.90
CA GLU A 27 -15.80 1.49 18.02
C GLU A 27 -16.50 1.53 19.36
N GLY A 28 -17.68 2.14 19.43
CA GLY A 28 -18.40 2.42 20.66
C GLY A 28 -19.76 1.74 20.77
N TYR A 29 -20.19 1.49 21.99
CA TYR A 29 -21.53 0.95 22.25
C TYR A 29 -22.64 1.98 21.96
N PHE A 30 -22.34 3.27 21.97
CA PHE A 30 -23.27 4.32 21.53
C PHE A 30 -23.55 4.21 20.04
N ASP A 31 -22.52 3.96 19.22
CA ASP A 31 -22.72 3.74 17.78
C ASP A 31 -23.63 2.52 17.53
N VAL A 32 -23.47 1.45 18.31
CA VAL A 32 -24.35 0.26 18.20
C VAL A 32 -25.80 0.65 18.44
N ILE A 33 -26.07 1.39 19.53
CA ILE A 33 -27.43 1.81 19.88
C ILE A 33 -28.04 2.68 18.79
N LYS A 34 -27.26 3.65 18.29
CA LYS A 34 -27.72 4.57 17.26
C LYS A 34 -27.96 3.85 15.93
N LEU A 35 -27.02 3.01 15.49
CA LEU A 35 -27.17 2.21 14.28
C LEU A 35 -28.42 1.33 14.32
N GLU A 36 -28.69 0.68 15.47
CA GLU A 36 -29.88 -0.14 15.65
C GLU A 36 -31.18 0.66 15.57
N GLN A 37 -31.22 1.90 16.10
CA GLN A 37 -32.34 2.82 16.00
C GLN A 37 -32.67 3.17 14.53
N TYR A 38 -31.64 3.25 13.70
CA TYR A 38 -31.78 3.55 12.27
C TYR A 38 -31.87 2.31 11.37
N GLY A 39 -32.07 1.14 11.97
CA GLY A 39 -32.37 -0.11 11.24
C GLY A 39 -31.17 -0.93 10.85
N PHE A 40 -29.94 -0.50 11.16
CA PHE A 40 -28.72 -1.30 11.02
C PHE A 40 -28.66 -2.34 12.14
N LYS A 41 -29.14 -3.51 11.86
CA LYS A 41 -29.18 -4.61 12.84
C LYS A 41 -27.85 -5.38 12.83
N ASN A 42 -27.61 -6.15 13.89
CA ASN A 42 -26.40 -6.96 14.07
C ASN A 42 -25.12 -6.14 14.27
N CYS A 43 -25.24 -4.98 14.92
CA CYS A 43 -24.09 -4.19 15.32
C CYS A 43 -23.56 -4.64 16.68
N VAL A 44 -22.23 -4.68 16.82
CA VAL A 44 -21.52 -4.98 18.07
C VAL A 44 -20.34 -4.03 18.25
N ALA A 45 -19.90 -3.83 19.48
CA ALA A 45 -18.73 -3.02 19.79
C ALA A 45 -17.91 -3.62 20.93
N PRO A 46 -16.59 -3.35 20.99
CA PRO A 46 -15.78 -3.71 22.15
C PRO A 46 -16.18 -2.90 23.38
N LEU A 47 -16.00 -3.46 24.57
CA LEU A 47 -16.33 -2.81 25.84
C LEU A 47 -15.14 -2.01 26.39
N GLY A 48 -14.90 -0.81 25.85
CA GLY A 48 -13.86 0.10 26.36
C GLY A 48 -12.43 -0.38 26.13
N THR A 49 -12.21 -1.18 25.09
CA THR A 49 -10.90 -1.70 24.68
C THR A 49 -10.82 -1.67 23.15
N SER A 50 -9.60 -1.71 22.61
CA SER A 50 -9.42 -1.92 21.18
C SER A 50 -9.98 -3.27 20.72
N ILE A 51 -10.39 -3.33 19.45
CA ILE A 51 -10.91 -4.57 18.84
C ILE A 51 -9.83 -5.66 18.89
N ASN A 52 -10.20 -6.81 19.45
CA ASN A 52 -9.32 -7.97 19.50
C ASN A 52 -9.49 -8.80 18.21
N HIS A 53 -8.43 -8.91 17.40
CA HIS A 53 -8.44 -9.68 16.14
C HIS A 53 -8.72 -11.17 16.36
N GLU A 54 -8.22 -11.79 17.46
CA GLU A 54 -8.51 -13.20 17.78
C GLU A 54 -10.01 -13.44 17.96
N LYS A 55 -10.72 -12.48 18.59
CA LYS A 55 -12.18 -12.56 18.76
C LYS A 55 -12.90 -12.49 17.41
N LEU A 56 -12.41 -11.67 16.48
CA LEU A 56 -12.98 -11.59 15.14
C LEU A 56 -12.77 -12.91 14.37
N ILE A 57 -11.59 -13.49 14.45
CA ILE A 57 -11.29 -14.80 13.86
C ILE A 57 -12.19 -15.90 14.47
N GLU A 58 -12.42 -15.87 15.78
CA GLU A 58 -13.35 -16.80 16.42
C GLU A 58 -14.77 -16.68 15.85
N ILE A 59 -15.24 -15.45 15.62
CA ILE A 59 -16.57 -15.17 15.08
C ILE A 59 -16.68 -15.63 13.62
N THR A 60 -15.65 -15.38 12.79
CA THR A 60 -15.66 -15.86 11.39
C THR A 60 -15.66 -17.38 11.31
N LYS A 61 -14.93 -18.08 12.19
CA LYS A 61 -14.96 -19.55 12.30
C LYS A 61 -16.35 -20.11 12.63
N LYS A 62 -17.24 -19.32 13.23
CA LYS A 62 -18.66 -19.66 13.43
C LYS A 62 -19.54 -19.40 12.19
N GLY A 63 -18.93 -18.99 11.08
CA GLY A 63 -19.60 -18.76 9.81
C GLY A 63 -20.21 -17.36 9.67
N PHE A 64 -19.77 -16.37 10.46
CA PHE A 64 -20.20 -14.99 10.32
C PHE A 64 -19.26 -14.20 9.40
N GLU A 65 -19.83 -13.38 8.53
CA GLU A 65 -19.13 -12.32 7.82
C GLU A 65 -19.07 -11.09 8.73
N ILE A 66 -17.88 -10.53 8.88
CA ILE A 66 -17.65 -9.34 9.72
C ILE A 66 -17.38 -8.13 8.84
N ILE A 67 -18.06 -7.03 9.13
CA ILE A 67 -17.79 -5.71 8.57
C ILE A 67 -17.27 -4.83 9.70
N VAL A 68 -16.01 -4.42 9.58
CA VAL A 68 -15.36 -3.49 10.49
C VAL A 68 -15.62 -2.06 10.00
N CYS A 69 -16.32 -1.28 10.80
CA CYS A 69 -16.69 0.12 10.50
C CYS A 69 -16.22 1.00 11.66
N LEU A 70 -14.98 1.46 11.60
CA LEU A 70 -14.37 2.36 12.59
C LEU A 70 -14.48 3.81 12.15
N ASP A 71 -14.21 4.75 13.06
CA ASP A 71 -14.31 6.16 12.82
C ASP A 71 -13.43 6.64 11.65
N GLY A 72 -13.90 7.64 10.93
CA GLY A 72 -13.19 8.23 9.79
C GLY A 72 -12.10 9.23 10.20
N ASP A 73 -11.83 9.39 11.49
CA ASP A 73 -10.76 10.23 12.02
C ASP A 73 -9.37 9.54 11.92
N VAL A 74 -8.33 10.22 12.40
CA VAL A 74 -6.95 9.71 12.38
C VAL A 74 -6.80 8.49 13.30
N ALA A 75 -7.49 8.48 14.44
CA ALA A 75 -7.39 7.40 15.42
C ALA A 75 -8.04 6.12 14.89
N GLY A 76 -9.28 6.21 14.36
CA GLY A 76 -10.00 5.09 13.77
C GLY A 76 -9.30 4.52 12.54
N ARG A 77 -8.74 5.37 11.67
CA ARG A 77 -7.93 4.91 10.53
C ARG A 77 -6.67 4.17 10.97
N ASN A 78 -5.99 4.66 12.00
CA ASN A 78 -4.83 3.97 12.56
C ASN A 78 -5.24 2.66 13.25
N ALA A 79 -6.41 2.61 13.89
CA ALA A 79 -6.97 1.39 14.47
C ALA A 79 -7.28 0.35 13.37
N THR A 80 -7.86 0.77 12.25
CA THR A 80 -8.10 -0.09 11.08
C THR A 80 -6.81 -0.71 10.56
N ILE A 81 -5.75 0.09 10.40
CA ILE A 81 -4.44 -0.38 9.92
C ILE A 81 -3.81 -1.34 10.92
N ARG A 82 -3.86 -1.05 12.23
CA ARG A 82 -3.37 -1.96 13.26
C ARG A 82 -4.12 -3.29 13.24
N LEU A 83 -5.45 -3.24 13.12
CA LEU A 83 -6.27 -4.44 13.03
C LEU A 83 -5.92 -5.28 11.80
N MET A 84 -5.79 -4.64 10.63
CA MET A 84 -5.34 -5.29 9.40
C MET A 84 -3.98 -6.00 9.58
N ASN A 85 -3.00 -5.32 10.19
CA ASN A 85 -1.68 -5.92 10.44
C ASN A 85 -1.76 -7.11 11.40
N ASN A 86 -2.57 -7.04 12.45
CA ASN A 86 -2.75 -8.12 13.41
C ASN A 86 -3.44 -9.32 12.76
N LEU A 87 -4.46 -9.09 11.92
CA LEU A 87 -5.13 -10.17 11.17
C LEU A 87 -4.16 -10.85 10.20
N LEU A 88 -3.39 -10.09 9.43
CA LEU A 88 -2.41 -10.65 8.50
C LEU A 88 -1.30 -11.44 9.21
N GLY A 89 -0.95 -11.03 10.43
CA GLY A 89 0.06 -11.69 11.28
C GLY A 89 -0.45 -12.93 12.01
N ASP A 90 -1.74 -13.24 11.98
CA ASP A 90 -2.31 -14.42 12.62
C ASP A 90 -2.43 -15.57 11.61
N GLU A 91 -1.87 -16.74 11.96
CA GLU A 91 -1.90 -17.93 11.09
C GLU A 91 -3.32 -18.50 10.90
N ASN A 92 -4.21 -18.23 11.87
CA ASN A 92 -5.60 -18.67 11.83
C ASN A 92 -6.52 -17.71 11.07
N PHE A 93 -5.98 -16.60 10.55
CA PHE A 93 -6.76 -15.66 9.79
C PHE A 93 -7.10 -16.25 8.42
N GLU A 94 -8.38 -16.33 8.17
CA GLU A 94 -8.99 -16.63 6.88
C GLU A 94 -9.77 -15.41 6.37
N LEU A 95 -10.29 -15.47 5.15
CA LEU A 95 -11.17 -14.44 4.61
C LEU A 95 -12.52 -14.44 5.33
N GLY A 96 -13.26 -13.32 5.27
CA GLY A 96 -14.56 -13.18 5.95
C GLY A 96 -14.65 -11.92 6.81
N ILE A 97 -13.55 -11.15 6.88
CA ILE A 97 -13.53 -9.83 7.51
C ILE A 97 -13.36 -8.78 6.41
N LYS A 98 -14.29 -7.86 6.35
CA LYS A 98 -14.33 -6.74 5.41
C LYS A 98 -14.30 -5.41 6.16
N PHE A 99 -14.03 -4.33 5.47
CA PHE A 99 -13.79 -3.04 6.07
C PHE A 99 -14.62 -1.93 5.41
N VAL A 100 -15.10 -1.02 6.23
CA VAL A 100 -15.71 0.24 5.79
C VAL A 100 -14.77 1.39 6.15
N LEU A 101 -14.43 2.22 5.18
CA LEU A 101 -13.69 3.46 5.42
C LEU A 101 -14.66 4.63 5.35
N LEU A 102 -15.05 5.15 6.51
CA LEU A 102 -15.92 6.31 6.59
C LEU A 102 -15.27 7.57 6.01
N PRO A 103 -16.05 8.56 5.56
CA PRO A 103 -15.54 9.87 5.20
C PRO A 103 -14.69 10.48 6.33
N LYS A 104 -13.76 11.37 5.98
CA LYS A 104 -12.84 11.96 6.95
C LYS A 104 -13.60 12.73 8.04
N ASN A 105 -13.25 12.46 9.29
CA ASN A 105 -13.82 13.06 10.50
C ASN A 105 -15.32 12.78 10.73
N PHE A 106 -15.86 11.70 10.17
CA PHE A 106 -17.18 11.22 10.49
C PHE A 106 -17.07 9.90 11.27
N ASP A 107 -17.91 9.76 12.30
CA ASP A 107 -18.26 8.49 12.90
C ASP A 107 -19.60 7.97 12.32
N PRO A 108 -20.01 6.72 12.61
CA PRO A 108 -21.27 6.18 12.11
C PRO A 108 -22.51 7.00 12.54
N ASP A 109 -22.51 7.52 13.78
CA ASP A 109 -23.59 8.32 14.35
C ASP A 109 -23.72 9.67 13.63
N GLN A 110 -22.62 10.39 13.43
CA GLN A 110 -22.59 11.66 12.72
C GLN A 110 -23.06 11.54 11.27
N LEU A 111 -22.75 10.45 10.57
CA LEU A 111 -23.26 10.22 9.22
C LEU A 111 -24.78 10.10 9.20
N ILE A 112 -25.35 9.43 10.20
CA ILE A 112 -26.79 9.30 10.33
C ILE A 112 -27.42 10.67 10.62
N GLU A 113 -26.90 11.41 11.60
CA GLU A 113 -27.40 12.73 11.98
C GLU A 113 -27.31 13.75 10.85
N SER A 114 -26.26 13.67 10.03
CA SER A 114 -26.06 14.53 8.86
C SER A 114 -26.96 14.16 7.66
N LYS A 115 -27.95 13.29 7.84
CA LYS A 115 -28.83 12.75 6.77
C LYS A 115 -28.06 12.04 5.64
N MET A 116 -26.91 11.47 5.97
CA MET A 116 -26.07 10.68 5.04
C MET A 116 -26.21 9.17 5.30
N SER A 117 -27.35 8.73 5.85
CA SER A 117 -27.64 7.31 6.11
C SER A 117 -27.51 6.44 4.84
N ASP A 118 -27.90 6.97 3.68
CA ASP A 118 -27.77 6.28 2.39
C ASP A 118 -26.29 6.06 2.00
N THR A 119 -25.41 6.98 2.41
CA THR A 119 -23.97 6.81 2.20
C THR A 119 -23.43 5.71 3.10
N LEU A 120 -23.82 5.69 4.38
CA LEU A 120 -23.45 4.63 5.31
C LEU A 120 -23.97 3.26 4.84
N SER A 121 -25.23 3.18 4.40
CA SER A 121 -25.82 1.95 3.85
C SER A 121 -25.01 1.42 2.67
N ARG A 122 -24.68 2.28 1.69
CA ARG A 122 -23.85 1.88 0.54
C ARG A 122 -22.47 1.37 0.93
N LEU A 123 -21.84 2.02 1.89
CA LEU A 123 -20.51 1.58 2.38
C LEU A 123 -20.58 0.22 3.08
N ILE A 124 -21.65 -0.03 3.84
CA ILE A 124 -21.89 -1.32 4.51
C ILE A 124 -22.27 -2.41 3.51
N ASP A 125 -22.97 -2.07 2.44
CA ASP A 125 -23.35 -3.02 1.39
C ASP A 125 -22.20 -3.37 0.45
N GLN A 126 -21.24 -2.46 0.29
CA GLN A 126 -20.04 -2.62 -0.54
C GLN A 126 -18.77 -2.42 0.30
N PRO A 127 -18.55 -3.24 1.32
CA PRO A 127 -17.37 -3.12 2.16
C PRO A 127 -16.14 -3.61 1.42
N LEU A 128 -14.99 -3.02 1.74
CA LEU A 128 -13.70 -3.37 1.16
C LEU A 128 -13.22 -4.73 1.68
N SER A 129 -12.73 -5.55 0.79
CA SER A 129 -11.93 -6.72 1.13
C SER A 129 -10.56 -6.32 1.70
N ILE A 130 -9.77 -7.28 2.19
CA ILE A 130 -8.46 -6.97 2.77
C ILE A 130 -7.48 -6.47 1.71
N GLU A 131 -7.51 -7.02 0.50
CA GLU A 131 -6.70 -6.56 -0.63
C GLU A 131 -7.06 -5.14 -1.04
N GLU A 132 -8.36 -4.81 -1.14
CA GLU A 132 -8.84 -3.46 -1.46
C GLU A 132 -8.47 -2.46 -0.35
N LEU A 133 -8.50 -2.87 0.91
CA LEU A 133 -8.04 -2.04 2.03
C LEU A 133 -6.54 -1.75 1.92
N ILE A 134 -5.71 -2.74 1.58
CA ILE A 134 -4.28 -2.55 1.35
C ILE A 134 -4.06 -1.58 0.17
N GLU A 135 -4.79 -1.74 -0.94
CA GLU A 135 -4.73 -0.83 -2.07
C GLU A 135 -5.06 0.61 -1.67
N LYS A 136 -6.15 0.80 -0.92
CA LYS A 136 -6.55 2.10 -0.38
C LYS A 136 -5.49 2.71 0.54
N TYR A 137 -4.87 1.90 1.38
CA TYR A 137 -3.79 2.34 2.25
C TYR A 137 -2.56 2.81 1.46
N LEU A 138 -2.25 2.13 0.36
CA LEU A 138 -1.13 2.45 -0.51
C LEU A 138 -1.41 3.62 -1.48
N GLU A 139 -2.67 4.01 -1.71
CA GLU A 139 -3.04 5.10 -2.62
C GLU A 139 -2.30 6.41 -2.29
N LYS A 140 -2.08 6.73 -1.02
CA LYS A 140 -1.37 7.95 -0.58
C LYS A 140 0.08 8.00 -1.08
N PHE A 141 0.71 6.85 -1.27
CA PHE A 141 2.07 6.74 -1.81
C PHE A 141 2.07 6.70 -3.33
N ASN A 142 1.05 6.09 -3.94
CA ASN A 142 0.95 5.91 -5.37
C ASN A 142 0.48 7.18 -6.12
N LYS A 143 -0.25 8.08 -5.44
CA LYS A 143 -0.72 9.36 -6.01
C LYS A 143 0.39 10.40 -6.10
N SER A 144 1.47 10.24 -5.36
CA SER A 144 2.64 11.10 -5.46
C SER A 144 3.48 10.71 -6.67
N THR A 145 3.90 11.70 -7.44
CA THR A 145 4.91 11.54 -8.51
C THR A 145 6.33 11.43 -7.97
N ASP A 146 6.51 11.73 -6.68
CA ASP A 146 7.78 11.68 -5.98
C ASP A 146 8.25 10.22 -5.77
N ILE A 147 9.50 9.96 -6.16
CA ILE A 147 10.12 8.63 -6.09
C ILE A 147 10.23 8.14 -4.66
N ASP A 148 10.54 9.02 -3.72
CA ASP A 148 10.66 8.67 -2.30
C ASP A 148 9.33 8.15 -1.75
N SER A 149 8.22 8.77 -2.14
CA SER A 149 6.88 8.32 -1.76
C SER A 149 6.55 6.96 -2.38
N GLN A 150 6.85 6.75 -3.66
CA GLN A 150 6.65 5.46 -4.34
C GLN A 150 7.52 4.37 -3.72
N PHE A 151 8.77 4.69 -3.38
CA PHE A 151 9.67 3.75 -2.71
C PHE A 151 9.18 3.39 -1.30
N LYS A 152 8.69 4.38 -0.53
CA LYS A 152 8.04 4.13 0.76
C LYS A 152 6.83 3.21 0.62
N GLY A 153 5.98 3.45 -0.39
CA GLY A 153 4.84 2.59 -0.71
C GLY A 153 5.24 1.14 -0.99
N SER A 154 6.28 0.94 -1.80
CA SER A 154 6.81 -0.38 -2.10
C SER A 154 7.37 -1.09 -0.86
N LYS A 155 8.07 -0.36 0.03
CA LYS A 155 8.54 -0.91 1.31
C LYS A 155 7.38 -1.29 2.22
N VAL A 156 6.34 -0.46 2.30
CA VAL A 156 5.15 -0.74 3.10
C VAL A 156 4.45 -2.00 2.58
N LEU A 157 4.22 -2.12 1.27
CA LEU A 157 3.62 -3.32 0.68
C LEU A 157 4.46 -4.57 0.99
N LYS A 158 5.78 -4.50 0.78
CA LYS A 158 6.68 -5.62 1.08
C LYS A 158 6.61 -6.03 2.55
N SER A 159 6.58 -5.06 3.46
CA SER A 159 6.45 -5.32 4.90
C SER A 159 5.12 -5.99 5.24
N LEU A 160 4.00 -5.52 4.67
CA LEU A 160 2.69 -6.13 4.84
C LEU A 160 2.67 -7.57 4.34
N LEU A 161 3.15 -7.83 3.12
CA LEU A 161 3.21 -9.18 2.55
C LEU A 161 4.15 -10.11 3.34
N THR A 162 5.23 -9.58 3.90
CA THR A 162 6.15 -10.37 4.75
C THR A 162 5.48 -10.77 6.07
N ASN A 163 4.65 -9.89 6.64
CA ASN A 163 3.94 -10.12 7.90
C ASN A 163 2.82 -11.16 7.80
N ILE A 164 2.40 -11.58 6.60
CA ILE A 164 1.34 -12.56 6.44
C ILE A 164 1.84 -13.93 6.92
N SER A 165 1.19 -14.45 7.97
CA SER A 165 1.54 -15.74 8.56
C SER A 165 0.87 -16.92 7.84
N ASN A 166 -0.37 -16.77 7.36
CA ASN A 166 -1.04 -17.78 6.56
C ASN A 166 -0.39 -17.89 5.17
N ILE A 167 0.22 -19.05 4.89
CA ILE A 167 1.06 -19.28 3.69
C ILE A 167 0.24 -19.16 2.39
N ASP A 168 -0.99 -19.66 2.38
CA ASP A 168 -1.81 -19.65 1.16
C ASP A 168 -2.36 -18.26 0.89
N LEU A 169 -2.81 -17.54 1.91
CA LEU A 169 -3.19 -16.13 1.81
C LEU A 169 -2.01 -15.28 1.31
N LYS A 170 -0.81 -15.53 1.82
CA LYS A 170 0.42 -14.85 1.37
C LYS A 170 0.68 -15.05 -0.12
N LYS A 171 0.58 -16.28 -0.61
CA LYS A 171 0.75 -16.58 -2.04
C LYS A 171 -0.28 -15.84 -2.90
N ILE A 172 -1.55 -15.87 -2.48
CA ILE A 172 -2.66 -15.23 -3.21
C ILE A 172 -2.45 -13.71 -3.28
N LEU A 173 -2.21 -13.06 -2.14
CA LEU A 173 -2.03 -11.61 -2.08
C LEU A 173 -0.74 -11.17 -2.80
N THR A 174 0.36 -11.91 -2.68
CA THR A 174 1.59 -11.60 -3.42
C THR A 174 1.33 -11.61 -4.93
N LYS A 175 0.69 -12.67 -5.44
CA LYS A 175 0.33 -12.78 -6.87
C LYS A 175 -0.62 -11.65 -7.32
N HIS A 176 -1.59 -11.28 -6.47
CA HIS A 176 -2.52 -10.18 -6.75
C HIS A 176 -1.77 -8.85 -6.96
N PHE A 177 -0.88 -8.49 -6.03
CA PHE A 177 -0.14 -7.23 -6.09
C PHE A 177 0.93 -7.22 -7.19
N ASP A 178 1.56 -8.35 -7.50
CA ASP A 178 2.48 -8.47 -8.64
C ASP A 178 1.76 -8.26 -9.97
N ASN A 179 0.55 -8.80 -10.12
CA ASN A 179 -0.29 -8.60 -11.31
C ASN A 179 -0.71 -7.13 -11.47
N ILE A 180 -1.09 -6.45 -10.38
CA ILE A 180 -1.45 -5.02 -10.41
C ILE A 180 -0.26 -4.17 -10.84
N ASN A 181 0.93 -4.43 -10.28
CA ASN A 181 2.14 -3.71 -10.64
C ASN A 181 2.50 -3.92 -12.11
N SER A 182 2.41 -5.14 -12.62
CA SER A 182 2.63 -5.46 -14.02
C SER A 182 1.64 -4.76 -14.96
N ARG A 183 0.35 -4.70 -14.59
CA ARG A 183 -0.69 -3.98 -15.37
C ARG A 183 -0.47 -2.46 -15.38
N LYS A 184 -0.07 -1.86 -14.25
CA LYS A 184 0.25 -0.43 -14.18
C LYS A 184 1.44 -0.06 -15.06
N VAL A 185 2.44 -0.91 -15.16
CA VAL A 185 3.58 -0.76 -16.08
C VAL A 185 3.09 -0.81 -17.52
N ASN A 186 2.26 -1.79 -17.89
CA ASN A 186 1.74 -1.95 -19.25
C ASN A 186 0.76 -0.83 -19.66
N GLN A 187 -0.08 -0.31 -18.74
CA GLN A 187 -1.00 0.80 -19.02
C GLN A 187 -0.30 2.15 -19.15
N LYS A 188 0.80 2.40 -18.45
CA LYS A 188 1.65 3.57 -18.69
C LYS A 188 2.30 3.49 -20.08
N ALA A 189 2.67 2.30 -20.53
CA ALA A 189 3.19 2.07 -21.87
C ALA A 189 2.14 2.36 -22.98
N SER A 190 0.86 1.99 -22.79
CA SER A 190 -0.18 2.19 -23.81
C SER A 190 -0.76 3.61 -23.90
N ARG A 191 -0.62 4.44 -22.87
CA ARG A 191 -1.06 5.85 -22.91
C ARG A 191 -0.08 6.82 -23.59
N ASN A 192 1.15 6.38 -23.82
CA ASN A 192 2.19 7.17 -24.48
C ASN A 192 2.38 6.82 -25.98
N SER A 193 1.45 6.08 -26.61
CA SER A 193 1.61 5.59 -27.97
C SER A 193 1.34 6.62 -29.10
N ASN A 194 1.35 7.92 -28.80
CA ASN A 194 1.28 8.97 -29.84
C ASN A 194 2.54 9.85 -29.98
N THR A 195 3.63 9.44 -29.40
CA THR A 195 4.96 9.98 -29.75
C THR A 195 5.85 8.79 -30.10
N GLN A 196 6.36 8.79 -31.35
CA GLN A 196 7.37 7.85 -31.82
C GLN A 196 8.62 7.97 -30.93
N ASN A 197 8.66 7.25 -29.83
CA ASN A 197 9.85 7.01 -29.02
C ASN A 197 10.07 5.51 -28.93
N LEU A 198 11.22 5.08 -29.46
CA LEU A 198 11.78 3.77 -29.29
C LEU A 198 11.70 3.35 -27.80
N GLU A 199 10.70 2.53 -27.43
CA GLU A 199 10.64 1.87 -26.14
C GLU A 199 11.78 0.85 -26.03
N LEU A 200 12.93 1.31 -25.54
CA LEU A 200 13.97 0.42 -25.06
C LEU A 200 13.43 -0.26 -23.77
N LYS A 201 13.07 -1.52 -23.86
CA LYS A 201 12.81 -2.38 -22.68
C LYS A 201 14.12 -2.53 -21.92
N PHE A 202 14.38 -1.64 -20.97
CA PHE A 202 15.55 -1.74 -20.12
C PHE A 202 15.29 -2.77 -19.01
N ASP A 203 16.13 -3.79 -18.99
CA ASP A 203 16.16 -4.79 -17.94
C ASP A 203 16.74 -4.23 -16.62
N LEU A 204 16.73 -5.05 -15.59
CA LEU A 204 17.24 -4.66 -14.25
C LEU A 204 18.73 -4.24 -14.32
N LYS A 205 19.53 -4.84 -15.22
CA LYS A 205 20.95 -4.55 -15.42
C LYS A 205 21.15 -3.15 -15.99
N SER A 206 20.30 -2.74 -16.93
CA SER A 206 20.33 -1.41 -17.54
C SER A 206 19.98 -0.32 -16.50
N LYS A 207 18.99 -0.55 -15.64
CA LYS A 207 18.63 0.37 -14.55
C LYS A 207 19.76 0.50 -13.51
N PHE A 208 20.39 -0.60 -13.17
CA PHE A 208 21.54 -0.58 -12.27
C PHE A 208 22.72 0.18 -12.88
N SER A 209 22.99 -0.02 -14.16
CA SER A 209 24.03 0.71 -14.92
C SER A 209 23.76 2.23 -14.92
N ALA A 210 22.51 2.63 -15.17
CA ALA A 210 22.10 4.03 -15.12
C ALA A 210 22.30 4.63 -13.71
N ALA A 211 21.85 3.91 -12.67
CA ALA A 211 21.97 4.35 -11.28
C ALA A 211 23.45 4.58 -10.88
N LEU A 212 24.33 3.68 -11.28
CA LEU A 212 25.75 3.75 -10.95
C LEU A 212 26.44 4.94 -11.65
N ILE A 213 26.09 5.18 -12.91
CA ILE A 213 26.61 6.33 -13.69
C ILE A 213 26.11 7.65 -13.09
N ILE A 214 24.82 7.76 -12.79
CA ILE A 214 24.25 8.99 -12.21
C ILE A 214 24.82 9.26 -10.82
N PHE A 215 24.94 8.22 -9.97
CA PHE A 215 25.59 8.36 -8.68
C PHE A 215 27.01 8.95 -8.84
N PHE A 216 27.81 8.48 -9.81
CA PHE A 216 29.14 8.98 -10.07
C PHE A 216 29.14 10.42 -10.57
N ILE A 217 28.17 10.82 -11.39
CA ILE A 217 28.04 12.19 -11.89
C ILE A 217 27.64 13.16 -10.76
N GLU A 218 26.65 12.79 -9.95
CA GLU A 218 26.05 13.66 -8.93
C GLU A 218 26.93 13.79 -7.67
N ASN A 219 27.68 12.74 -7.31
CA ASN A 219 28.47 12.73 -6.07
C ASN A 219 29.95 13.04 -6.33
N GLN A 220 30.22 14.29 -6.66
CA GLN A 220 31.58 14.76 -7.00
C GLN A 220 32.63 14.43 -5.93
N SER A 221 32.29 14.54 -4.64
CA SER A 221 33.19 14.24 -3.52
C SER A 221 33.52 12.75 -3.37
N GLN A 222 32.73 11.85 -3.95
CA GLN A 222 32.92 10.40 -3.88
C GLN A 222 33.53 9.80 -5.16
N ARG A 223 33.74 10.62 -6.21
CA ARG A 223 34.21 10.15 -7.53
C ARG A 223 35.52 9.36 -7.44
N GLU A 224 36.47 9.82 -6.65
CA GLU A 224 37.76 9.13 -6.50
C GLU A 224 37.58 7.72 -5.88
N ARG A 225 36.69 7.59 -4.91
CA ARG A 225 36.43 6.29 -4.22
C ARG A 225 35.73 5.26 -5.10
N VAL A 226 34.90 5.71 -6.04
CA VAL A 226 34.12 4.82 -6.89
C VAL A 226 34.63 4.77 -8.32
N TYR A 227 35.73 5.48 -8.62
CA TYR A 227 36.32 5.54 -9.96
C TYR A 227 36.66 4.16 -10.50
N ASP A 228 37.39 3.35 -9.75
CA ASP A 228 37.79 2.02 -10.17
C ASP A 228 36.59 1.10 -10.39
N LEU A 229 35.54 1.24 -9.55
CA LEU A 229 34.29 0.49 -9.70
C LEU A 229 33.61 0.80 -11.02
N ILE A 230 33.50 2.08 -11.38
CA ILE A 230 32.89 2.53 -12.64
C ILE A 230 33.76 2.15 -13.84
N ALA A 231 35.08 2.33 -13.73
CA ALA A 231 36.02 2.06 -14.80
C ALA A 231 36.08 0.55 -15.18
N THR A 232 35.97 -0.32 -14.19
CA THR A 232 36.06 -1.78 -14.37
C THR A 232 34.71 -2.45 -14.56
N ALA A 233 33.58 -1.80 -14.24
CA ALA A 233 32.26 -2.34 -14.39
C ALA A 233 31.94 -2.66 -15.87
N LYS A 234 31.31 -3.81 -16.09
CA LYS A 234 30.86 -4.21 -17.44
C LYS A 234 29.52 -3.55 -17.76
N PHE A 235 29.58 -2.55 -18.61
CA PHE A 235 28.42 -1.87 -19.17
C PHE A 235 28.20 -2.35 -20.63
N ASP A 236 26.95 -2.50 -21.02
CA ASP A 236 26.58 -2.92 -22.37
C ASP A 236 25.99 -1.77 -23.20
N GLY A 237 26.17 -1.82 -24.52
CA GLY A 237 25.58 -0.90 -25.48
C GLY A 237 25.84 0.58 -25.15
N LYS A 238 24.80 1.39 -25.19
CA LYS A 238 24.87 2.85 -24.95
C LYS A 238 25.38 3.22 -23.56
N PHE A 239 25.21 2.35 -22.55
CA PHE A 239 25.73 2.61 -21.20
C PHE A 239 27.27 2.60 -21.18
N LYS A 240 27.90 1.81 -22.02
CA LYS A 240 29.36 1.82 -22.19
C LYS A 240 29.84 3.18 -22.72
N GLU A 241 29.15 3.71 -23.73
CA GLU A 241 29.47 5.03 -24.31
C GLU A 241 29.32 6.15 -23.27
N ILE A 242 28.23 6.12 -22.49
CA ILE A 242 28.00 7.08 -21.41
C ILE A 242 29.10 6.98 -20.36
N ARG A 243 29.44 5.78 -19.91
CA ARG A 243 30.51 5.55 -18.94
C ARG A 243 31.84 6.13 -19.42
N ASP A 244 32.22 5.80 -20.66
CA ASP A 244 33.51 6.21 -21.23
C ASP A 244 33.59 7.74 -21.36
N LEU A 245 32.49 8.39 -21.74
CA LEU A 245 32.39 9.84 -21.80
C LEU A 245 32.50 10.46 -20.40
N VAL A 246 31.76 9.94 -19.42
CA VAL A 246 31.74 10.44 -18.03
C VAL A 246 33.11 10.30 -17.39
N ILE A 247 33.78 9.17 -17.56
CA ILE A 247 35.16 8.96 -17.08
C ILE A 247 36.11 9.97 -17.73
N LYS A 248 36.06 10.10 -19.05
CA LYS A 248 36.89 11.07 -19.76
C LYS A 248 36.70 12.50 -19.24
N LYS A 249 35.46 12.95 -19.09
CA LYS A 249 35.14 14.28 -18.56
C LYS A 249 35.60 14.48 -17.12
N THR A 250 35.49 13.44 -16.29
CA THR A 250 35.96 13.47 -14.90
C THR A 250 37.48 13.64 -14.82
N LEU A 251 38.23 12.98 -15.69
CA LEU A 251 39.69 13.16 -15.79
C LEU A 251 40.09 14.61 -16.14
N PHE A 252 39.26 15.33 -16.92
CA PHE A 252 39.44 16.73 -17.22
C PHE A 252 38.81 17.67 -16.19
N LYS A 253 38.45 17.17 -14.98
CA LYS A 253 37.86 17.94 -13.88
C LYS A 253 36.58 18.69 -14.24
N SER A 254 35.81 18.18 -15.22
CA SER A 254 34.55 18.78 -15.63
C SER A 254 33.52 18.78 -14.51
N THR A 255 32.73 19.84 -14.45
CA THR A 255 31.62 19.96 -13.51
C THR A 255 30.46 19.01 -13.87
N THR A 256 29.57 18.75 -12.93
CA THR A 256 28.34 17.95 -13.16
C THR A 256 27.50 18.54 -14.31
N ILE A 257 27.39 19.88 -14.39
CA ILE A 257 26.64 20.59 -15.44
C ILE A 257 27.25 20.35 -16.81
N GLU A 258 28.58 20.46 -16.94
CA GLU A 258 29.30 20.24 -18.21
C GLU A 258 29.18 18.80 -18.70
N ILE A 259 29.19 17.84 -17.77
CA ILE A 259 28.99 16.41 -18.09
C ILE A 259 27.60 16.19 -18.67
N TYR A 260 26.55 16.73 -18.03
CA TYR A 260 25.18 16.60 -18.55
C TYR A 260 24.98 17.33 -19.88
N ALA A 261 25.53 18.53 -20.05
CA ALA A 261 25.45 19.24 -21.32
C ALA A 261 26.08 18.45 -22.49
N GLU A 262 27.20 17.76 -22.25
CA GLU A 262 27.83 16.92 -23.27
C GLU A 262 27.00 15.64 -23.54
N LEU A 263 26.40 15.04 -22.50
CA LEU A 263 25.49 13.89 -22.67
C LEU A 263 24.25 14.28 -23.49
N ASP A 264 23.68 15.46 -23.24
CA ASP A 264 22.55 16.01 -24.00
C ASP A 264 22.92 16.25 -25.47
N SER A 265 24.07 16.88 -25.73
CA SER A 265 24.53 17.15 -27.10
C SER A 265 24.73 15.89 -27.95
N LYS A 266 24.99 14.75 -27.30
CA LYS A 266 25.18 13.45 -27.96
C LYS A 266 23.95 12.56 -27.94
N GLY A 267 22.81 13.01 -27.40
CA GLY A 267 21.60 12.22 -27.27
C GLY A 267 21.74 11.05 -26.27
N LEU A 268 22.66 11.15 -25.32
CA LEU A 268 22.99 10.11 -24.34
C LEU A 268 22.37 10.36 -22.95
N ASN A 269 21.53 11.38 -22.81
CA ASN A 269 20.93 11.75 -21.51
C ASN A 269 19.76 10.84 -21.07
N PHE A 270 19.49 9.78 -21.81
CA PHE A 270 18.42 8.82 -21.48
C PHE A 270 18.66 8.09 -20.16
N ALA A 271 19.90 8.01 -19.67
CA ALA A 271 20.20 7.38 -18.38
C ALA A 271 19.48 8.09 -17.22
N LYS A 272 19.35 9.42 -17.27
CA LYS A 272 18.59 10.20 -16.29
C LYS A 272 17.10 9.86 -16.33
N ASN A 273 16.53 9.72 -17.53
CA ASN A 273 15.12 9.38 -17.73
C ASN A 273 14.76 7.93 -17.34
N LEU A 274 15.75 7.07 -17.09
CA LEU A 274 15.54 5.70 -16.63
C LEU A 274 15.33 5.56 -15.12
N LEU A 275 15.79 6.54 -14.36
CA LEU A 275 15.71 6.56 -12.90
C LEU A 275 14.67 7.55 -12.38
N PHE A 276 14.26 8.50 -13.19
CA PHE A 276 13.23 9.50 -12.94
C PHE A 276 12.05 9.28 -13.90
#